data_071c1a7799d9ddef3caf9b7407bf99cd
#
_entry.id   071c1a7799d9ddef3caf9b7407bf99cd
#
_cell.length_a   1.000
_cell.length_b   1.000
_cell.length_c   1.000
_cell.angle_alpha   90.00
_cell.angle_beta   90.00
_cell.angle_gamma   90.00
#
_symmetry.space_group_name_H-M   'P 1'
#
loop_
_entity.id
_entity.type
_entity.pdbx_description
1 polymer ?
#
loop_
_entity_poly.entity_id
_entity_poly.type
_entity_poly.pdbx_seq_one_letter_code
_entity_poly.pdbx_strand_id
1 'polypeptide(L)'
;MKTTLTTVWTLVALWAVAPAISHSAEATVSLADGKVTMKAPESWEKKTPRTRIVDFEFAAPTAEGDDTAARVTVMGAGGSVEANIDRWIGQFSQPDGRSTKDRTKTEKFEVSGSTVHVVDISGRFKDQPGPFAPAVYRDEYRMIGAIVVTDKLGQYFIKMYGPKATVEKNAKAFREMLDSLKVAKAAE
;
A
#
# COMPACT_ATOMS: atom_id res chain seq x y z
N MET A 1 -29.29 77.27 5.62
CA MET A 1 -28.38 76.24 6.17
C MET A 1 -28.67 74.96 5.41
N LYS A 2 -27.75 74.57 4.51
CA LYS A 2 -27.86 73.29 3.75
C LYS A 2 -26.89 72.33 4.35
N THR A 3 -27.42 71.22 4.93
CA THR A 3 -26.66 70.12 5.56
C THR A 3 -26.44 69.03 4.49
N THR A 4 -25.21 68.85 4.09
CA THR A 4 -24.81 67.76 3.17
C THR A 4 -24.47 66.49 3.96
N LEU A 5 -25.24 65.40 3.75
CA LEU A 5 -24.96 64.05 4.30
C LEU A 5 -23.94 63.38 3.37
N THR A 6 -22.77 63.05 3.92
CA THR A 6 -21.74 62.26 3.22
C THR A 6 -21.91 60.77 3.59
N THR A 7 -22.33 59.98 2.64
CA THR A 7 -22.46 58.51 2.81
C THR A 7 -21.11 57.84 2.56
N VAL A 8 -20.55 57.23 3.62
CA VAL A 8 -19.31 56.44 3.53
C VAL A 8 -19.65 54.99 3.17
N TRP A 9 -19.20 54.52 2.01
CA TRP A 9 -19.30 53.12 1.60
C TRP A 9 -18.07 52.35 2.10
N THR A 10 -18.27 51.44 3.05
CA THR A 10 -17.22 50.55 3.55
C THR A 10 -17.17 49.30 2.63
N LEU A 11 -16.11 49.19 1.85
CA LEU A 11 -15.82 47.99 1.04
C LEU A 11 -15.30 46.87 1.97
N VAL A 12 -16.10 45.83 2.18
CA VAL A 12 -15.66 44.61 2.84
C VAL A 12 -15.03 43.68 1.79
N ALA A 13 -13.72 43.58 1.81
CA ALA A 13 -13.00 42.63 0.97
C ALA A 13 -13.12 41.21 1.59
N LEU A 14 -13.91 40.33 0.97
CA LEU A 14 -13.93 38.90 1.29
C LEU A 14 -12.66 38.24 0.74
N TRP A 15 -11.74 37.89 1.61
CA TRP A 15 -10.63 37.02 1.27
C TRP A 15 -11.13 35.58 1.22
N ALA A 16 -11.25 34.99 0.03
CA ALA A 16 -11.50 33.58 -0.16
C ALA A 16 -10.21 32.80 0.18
N VAL A 17 -10.20 32.14 1.33
CA VAL A 17 -9.15 31.17 1.67
C VAL A 17 -9.42 29.91 0.87
N ALA A 18 -8.70 29.72 -0.24
CA ALA A 18 -8.71 28.47 -0.96
C ALA A 18 -8.03 27.38 -0.08
N PRO A 19 -8.64 26.18 0.07
CA PRO A 19 -7.98 25.10 0.79
C PRO A 19 -6.70 24.72 0.03
N ALA A 20 -5.57 24.81 0.71
CA ALA A 20 -4.31 24.29 0.20
C ALA A 20 -4.44 22.77 0.08
N ILE A 21 -4.52 22.24 -1.14
CA ILE A 21 -4.41 20.81 -1.41
C ILE A 21 -2.94 20.46 -1.13
N SER A 22 -2.68 19.93 0.07
CA SER A 22 -1.37 19.39 0.42
C SER A 22 -1.13 18.16 -0.45
N HIS A 23 -0.42 18.31 -1.55
CA HIS A 23 0.14 17.20 -2.29
C HIS A 23 1.24 16.61 -1.42
N SER A 24 1.03 15.38 -0.93
CA SER A 24 2.12 14.61 -0.33
C SER A 24 3.16 14.36 -1.43
N ALA A 25 4.40 14.76 -1.22
CA ALA A 25 5.46 14.49 -2.18
C ALA A 25 5.61 12.97 -2.36
N GLU A 26 5.85 12.53 -3.60
CA GLU A 26 6.11 11.12 -3.94
C GLU A 26 7.17 10.53 -3.01
N ALA A 27 6.79 9.58 -2.17
CA ALA A 27 7.70 8.98 -1.21
C ALA A 27 8.51 7.87 -1.89
N THR A 28 9.84 7.99 -1.86
CA THR A 28 10.73 6.93 -2.32
C THR A 28 10.89 5.87 -1.22
N VAL A 29 10.56 4.62 -1.53
CA VAL A 29 10.96 3.43 -0.78
C VAL A 29 12.41 3.12 -1.16
N SER A 30 13.31 3.09 -0.20
CA SER A 30 14.75 2.87 -0.41
C SER A 30 15.22 1.73 0.48
N LEU A 31 15.69 0.64 -0.11
CA LEU A 31 16.13 -0.60 0.53
C LEU A 31 17.56 -0.90 0.09
N ALA A 32 18.27 -1.79 0.82
CA ALA A 32 19.64 -2.20 0.50
C ALA A 32 20.57 -0.99 0.27
N ASP A 33 20.59 -0.03 1.20
CA ASP A 33 21.41 1.18 1.13
C ASP A 33 21.20 1.99 -0.18
N GLY A 34 19.93 2.09 -0.60
CA GLY A 34 19.56 2.83 -1.80
C GLY A 34 19.69 2.06 -3.11
N LYS A 35 20.16 0.81 -3.06
CA LYS A 35 20.34 -0.03 -4.26
C LYS A 35 19.06 -0.61 -4.82
N VAL A 36 18.01 -0.70 -4.01
CA VAL A 36 16.66 -1.12 -4.42
C VAL A 36 15.69 0.00 -4.09
N THR A 37 15.05 0.58 -5.08
CA THR A 37 14.12 1.70 -4.87
C THR A 37 12.82 1.50 -5.61
N MET A 38 11.72 2.02 -5.04
CA MET A 38 10.39 2.10 -5.65
C MET A 38 9.76 3.44 -5.29
N LYS A 39 8.78 3.87 -6.08
CA LYS A 39 8.02 5.09 -5.85
C LYS A 39 6.68 4.72 -5.23
N ALA A 40 6.43 5.16 -4.00
CA ALA A 40 5.12 5.02 -3.40
C ALA A 40 4.15 6.06 -4.00
N PRO A 41 2.89 5.70 -4.28
CA PRO A 41 1.90 6.63 -4.80
C PRO A 41 1.73 7.86 -3.88
N GLU A 42 1.63 9.06 -4.46
CA GLU A 42 1.44 10.31 -3.71
C GLU A 42 0.17 10.32 -2.85
N SER A 43 -0.86 9.56 -3.29
CA SER A 43 -2.12 9.43 -2.54
C SER A 43 -2.01 8.58 -1.27
N TRP A 44 -0.89 7.88 -1.05
CA TRP A 44 -0.71 7.03 0.11
C TRP A 44 -0.03 7.79 1.24
N GLU A 45 -0.63 7.72 2.42
CA GLU A 45 -0.08 8.35 3.61
C GLU A 45 1.02 7.45 4.23
N LYS A 46 2.24 7.98 4.34
CA LYS A 46 3.34 7.29 5.02
C LYS A 46 3.04 7.19 6.52
N LYS A 47 3.21 5.99 7.08
CA LYS A 47 3.01 5.70 8.51
C LYS A 47 4.31 5.26 9.16
N THR A 48 4.40 5.41 10.47
CA THR A 48 5.45 4.76 11.25
C THR A 48 5.15 3.26 11.31
N PRO A 49 6.11 2.38 10.92
CA PRO A 49 5.91 0.95 10.97
C PRO A 49 5.57 0.46 12.38
N ARG A 50 4.58 -0.42 12.49
CA ARG A 50 4.13 -0.99 13.78
C ARG A 50 5.14 -1.96 14.40
N THR A 51 6.06 -2.50 13.59
CA THR A 51 7.08 -3.46 14.02
C THR A 51 8.41 -3.15 13.36
N ARG A 52 9.52 -3.51 14.03
CA ARG A 52 10.88 -3.25 13.51
C ARG A 52 11.27 -4.05 12.27
N ILE A 53 10.51 -5.10 11.94
CA ILE A 53 10.76 -5.92 10.73
C ILE A 53 10.17 -5.30 9.47
N VAL A 54 9.35 -4.26 9.60
CA VAL A 54 8.78 -3.52 8.48
C VAL A 54 9.61 -2.27 8.25
N ASP A 55 10.18 -2.13 7.06
CA ASP A 55 11.01 -0.99 6.69
C ASP A 55 10.16 0.25 6.35
N PHE A 56 9.05 0.02 5.61
CA PHE A 56 8.10 1.09 5.24
C PHE A 56 6.66 0.62 5.44
N GLU A 57 5.84 1.54 5.92
CA GLU A 57 4.39 1.34 6.07
C GLU A 57 3.64 2.53 5.48
N PHE A 58 2.54 2.24 4.74
CA PHE A 58 1.64 3.26 4.20
C PHE A 58 0.19 2.87 4.45
N ALA A 59 -0.67 3.88 4.49
CA ALA A 59 -2.12 3.74 4.43
C ALA A 59 -2.59 4.17 3.04
N ALA A 60 -3.11 3.23 2.25
CA ALA A 60 -3.73 3.52 0.97
C ALA A 60 -5.19 3.96 1.18
N PRO A 61 -5.66 5.02 0.49
CA PRO A 61 -6.94 5.68 0.80
C PRO A 61 -8.14 4.75 0.62
N THR A 62 -9.10 4.88 1.55
CA THR A 62 -10.35 4.10 1.58
C THR A 62 -11.18 4.26 0.32
N ALA A 63 -11.87 3.20 -0.10
CA ALA A 63 -12.97 3.30 -1.05
C ALA A 63 -14.22 3.90 -0.37
N GLU A 64 -15.16 4.37 -1.18
CA GLU A 64 -16.46 4.80 -0.67
C GLU A 64 -17.18 3.63 0.01
N GLY A 65 -17.69 3.87 1.20
CA GLY A 65 -18.37 2.87 2.03
C GLY A 65 -17.46 2.02 2.92
N ASP A 66 -16.14 2.11 2.78
CA ASP A 66 -15.20 1.48 3.70
C ASP A 66 -14.70 2.45 4.78
N ASP A 67 -14.55 1.98 6.01
CA ASP A 67 -14.08 2.79 7.16
C ASP A 67 -12.57 2.66 7.41
N THR A 68 -11.91 1.75 6.70
CA THR A 68 -10.51 1.39 6.98
C THR A 68 -9.66 1.49 5.72
N ALA A 69 -8.56 2.23 5.81
CA ALA A 69 -7.53 2.29 4.76
C ALA A 69 -6.86 0.92 4.57
N ALA A 70 -6.44 0.62 3.35
CA ALA A 70 -5.61 -0.56 3.14
C ALA A 70 -4.19 -0.31 3.69
N ARG A 71 -3.68 -1.30 4.41
CA ARG A 71 -2.32 -1.27 4.95
C ARG A 71 -1.34 -1.76 3.89
N VAL A 72 -0.31 -0.97 3.62
CA VAL A 72 0.79 -1.35 2.73
C VAL A 72 2.06 -1.48 3.56
N THR A 73 2.77 -2.60 3.42
CA THR A 73 4.03 -2.85 4.11
C THR A 73 5.11 -3.27 3.14
N VAL A 74 6.32 -2.78 3.36
CA VAL A 74 7.53 -3.19 2.64
C VAL A 74 8.55 -3.67 3.66
N MET A 75 9.17 -4.82 3.41
CA MET A 75 10.14 -5.41 4.32
C MET A 75 11.10 -6.35 3.59
N GLY A 76 12.29 -6.55 4.14
CA GLY A 76 13.15 -7.64 3.75
C GLY A 76 12.49 -9.01 3.95
N ALA A 77 12.81 -9.97 3.10
CA ALA A 77 12.20 -11.29 3.06
C ALA A 77 13.23 -12.41 3.00
N GLY A 78 12.78 -13.62 3.31
CA GLY A 78 13.57 -14.86 3.18
C GLY A 78 12.68 -16.08 2.95
N GLY A 79 13.30 -17.21 2.67
CA GLY A 79 12.62 -18.46 2.35
C GLY A 79 12.23 -18.57 0.87
N SER A 80 11.58 -19.68 0.48
CA SER A 80 11.14 -19.85 -0.90
C SER A 80 9.90 -19.00 -1.22
N VAL A 81 9.76 -18.61 -2.47
CA VAL A 81 8.60 -17.87 -2.98
C VAL A 81 7.31 -18.64 -2.71
N GLU A 82 7.31 -19.93 -3.03
CA GLU A 82 6.15 -20.81 -2.89
C GLU A 82 5.70 -20.93 -1.43
N ALA A 83 6.64 -21.16 -0.51
CA ALA A 83 6.32 -21.28 0.93
C ALA A 83 5.74 -19.97 1.49
N ASN A 84 6.21 -18.84 1.03
CA ASN A 84 5.69 -17.54 1.43
C ASN A 84 4.28 -17.29 0.88
N ILE A 85 4.04 -17.64 -0.39
CA ILE A 85 2.70 -17.56 -1.00
C ILE A 85 1.72 -18.49 -0.28
N ASP A 86 2.09 -19.76 -0.03
CA ASP A 86 1.24 -20.70 0.69
C ASP A 86 0.92 -20.21 2.12
N ARG A 87 1.88 -19.60 2.80
CA ARG A 87 1.66 -18.96 4.11
C ARG A 87 0.66 -17.80 4.04
N TRP A 88 0.72 -16.99 2.98
CA TRP A 88 -0.23 -15.89 2.79
C TRP A 88 -1.63 -16.41 2.45
N ILE A 89 -1.73 -17.44 1.60
CA ILE A 89 -3.00 -18.12 1.30
C ILE A 89 -3.63 -18.67 2.58
N GLY A 90 -2.81 -19.27 3.47
CA GLY A 90 -3.27 -19.79 4.75
C GLY A 90 -3.80 -18.77 5.75
N GLN A 91 -3.60 -17.46 5.49
CA GLN A 91 -4.23 -16.39 6.27
C GLN A 91 -5.68 -16.10 5.85
N PHE A 92 -6.16 -16.73 4.77
CA PHE A 92 -7.51 -16.52 4.25
C PHE A 92 -8.32 -17.80 4.28
N SER A 93 -9.62 -17.67 4.50
CA SER A 93 -10.61 -18.71 4.32
C SER A 93 -11.75 -18.23 3.43
N GLN A 94 -12.45 -19.16 2.81
CA GLN A 94 -13.59 -18.84 1.95
C GLN A 94 -14.90 -19.06 2.71
N PRO A 95 -15.88 -18.12 2.62
CA PRO A 95 -17.16 -18.25 3.33
C PRO A 95 -17.94 -19.51 2.94
N ASP A 96 -17.74 -20.01 1.72
CA ASP A 96 -18.40 -21.22 1.20
C ASP A 96 -17.59 -22.52 1.42
N GLY A 97 -16.52 -22.45 2.22
CA GLY A 97 -15.67 -23.59 2.57
C GLY A 97 -14.77 -24.12 1.44
N ARG A 98 -14.77 -23.49 0.26
CA ARG A 98 -13.90 -23.89 -0.86
C ARG A 98 -12.45 -23.52 -0.59
N SER A 99 -11.55 -24.14 -1.36
CA SER A 99 -10.12 -23.86 -1.28
C SER A 99 -9.80 -22.40 -1.63
N THR A 100 -9.11 -21.69 -0.74
CA THR A 100 -8.58 -20.34 -1.03
C THR A 100 -7.53 -20.41 -2.14
N LYS A 101 -6.73 -21.49 -2.17
CA LYS A 101 -5.68 -21.67 -3.19
C LYS A 101 -6.25 -21.67 -4.61
N ASP A 102 -7.40 -22.32 -4.81
CA ASP A 102 -8.03 -22.43 -6.14
C ASP A 102 -8.62 -21.10 -6.63
N ARG A 103 -8.81 -20.13 -5.72
CA ARG A 103 -9.32 -18.78 -6.01
C ARG A 103 -8.24 -17.73 -6.02
N THR A 104 -7.03 -18.09 -5.64
CA THR A 104 -5.88 -17.21 -5.64
C THR A 104 -5.40 -17.00 -7.08
N LYS A 105 -5.17 -15.75 -7.45
CA LYS A 105 -4.55 -15.40 -8.72
C LYS A 105 -3.07 -15.17 -8.48
N THR A 106 -2.23 -15.65 -9.39
CA THR A 106 -0.79 -15.44 -9.37
C THR A 106 -0.32 -14.88 -10.70
N GLU A 107 0.66 -13.99 -10.63
CA GLU A 107 1.33 -13.40 -11.79
C GLU A 107 2.84 -13.40 -11.54
N LYS A 108 3.62 -13.50 -12.62
CA LYS A 108 5.08 -13.36 -12.59
C LYS A 108 5.52 -12.47 -13.74
N PHE A 109 6.38 -11.49 -13.45
CA PHE A 109 6.95 -10.60 -14.46
C PHE A 109 8.34 -10.12 -14.03
N GLU A 110 9.05 -9.47 -14.96
CA GLU A 110 10.40 -8.95 -14.73
C GLU A 110 10.40 -7.42 -14.73
N VAL A 111 11.06 -6.82 -13.74
CA VAL A 111 11.31 -5.37 -13.68
C VAL A 111 12.75 -5.12 -13.23
N SER A 112 13.48 -4.29 -13.96
CA SER A 112 14.86 -3.89 -13.61
C SER A 112 15.79 -5.09 -13.35
N GLY A 113 15.62 -6.20 -14.09
CA GLY A 113 16.41 -7.43 -13.95
C GLY A 113 16.06 -8.25 -12.69
N SER A 114 14.93 -7.97 -12.06
CA SER A 114 14.44 -8.72 -10.90
C SER A 114 13.11 -9.38 -11.20
N THR A 115 12.93 -10.60 -10.70
CA THR A 115 11.65 -11.32 -10.83
C THR A 115 10.67 -10.83 -9.76
N VAL A 116 9.46 -10.48 -10.17
CA VAL A 116 8.36 -10.11 -9.28
C VAL A 116 7.26 -11.16 -9.35
N HIS A 117 7.00 -11.82 -8.23
CA HIS A 117 5.87 -12.74 -8.06
C HIS A 117 4.76 -12.02 -7.35
N VAL A 118 3.57 -11.94 -7.96
CA VAL A 118 2.39 -11.31 -7.36
C VAL A 118 1.35 -12.37 -7.05
N VAL A 119 0.71 -12.23 -5.91
CA VAL A 119 -0.42 -13.05 -5.48
C VAL A 119 -1.57 -12.14 -5.06
N ASP A 120 -2.78 -12.50 -5.49
CA ASP A 120 -4.02 -11.77 -5.21
C ASP A 120 -5.00 -12.73 -4.55
N ILE A 121 -5.34 -12.45 -3.29
CA ILE A 121 -6.13 -13.32 -2.42
C ILE A 121 -7.29 -12.52 -1.86
N SER A 122 -8.50 -13.05 -1.96
CA SER A 122 -9.69 -12.47 -1.34
C SER A 122 -10.39 -13.50 -0.46
N GLY A 123 -11.11 -13.05 0.56
CA GLY A 123 -11.87 -13.90 1.47
C GLY A 123 -11.96 -13.34 2.88
N ARG A 124 -12.20 -14.21 3.85
CA ARG A 124 -12.14 -13.89 5.28
C ARG A 124 -10.69 -13.94 5.74
N PHE A 125 -10.15 -12.81 6.13
CA PHE A 125 -8.75 -12.64 6.55
C PHE A 125 -8.58 -12.89 8.04
N LYS A 126 -7.60 -13.73 8.40
CA LYS A 126 -7.15 -13.93 9.77
C LYS A 126 -6.07 -12.88 10.09
N ASP A 127 -6.49 -11.75 10.68
CA ASP A 127 -5.60 -10.69 11.14
C ASP A 127 -5.01 -11.09 12.49
N GLN A 128 -3.76 -11.56 12.48
CA GLN A 128 -3.03 -12.00 13.65
C GLN A 128 -1.63 -11.38 13.61
N PRO A 129 -1.38 -10.28 14.36
CA PRO A 129 -0.12 -9.52 14.28
C PRO A 129 1.09 -10.26 14.84
N GLY A 130 0.90 -11.37 15.52
CA GLY A 130 1.98 -12.21 16.05
C GLY A 130 1.47 -13.58 16.51
N PRO A 131 2.36 -14.56 16.69
CA PRO A 131 1.97 -15.94 16.98
C PRO A 131 1.18 -16.13 18.28
N PHE A 132 1.35 -15.23 19.23
CA PHE A 132 0.66 -15.23 20.53
C PHE A 132 -0.45 -14.20 20.65
N ALA A 133 -0.64 -13.35 19.62
CA ALA A 133 -1.72 -12.38 19.62
C ALA A 133 -3.06 -13.06 19.28
N PRO A 134 -4.18 -12.60 19.86
CA PRO A 134 -5.49 -13.08 19.44
C PRO A 134 -5.72 -12.75 17.95
N ALA A 135 -6.29 -13.73 17.24
CA ALA A 135 -6.67 -13.52 15.85
C ALA A 135 -8.00 -12.75 15.77
N VAL A 136 -8.05 -11.75 14.93
CA VAL A 136 -9.28 -11.05 14.53
C VAL A 136 -9.62 -11.48 13.11
N TYR A 137 -10.85 -11.97 12.91
CA TYR A 137 -11.29 -12.36 11.56
C TYR A 137 -12.03 -11.21 10.90
N ARG A 138 -11.64 -10.87 9.67
CA ARG A 138 -12.19 -9.78 8.89
C ARG A 138 -12.79 -10.32 7.60
N ASP A 139 -14.10 -10.20 7.47
CA ASP A 139 -14.80 -10.62 6.26
C ASP A 139 -14.57 -9.58 5.12
N GLU A 140 -14.76 -10.02 3.87
CA GLU A 140 -14.61 -9.18 2.67
C GLU A 140 -13.27 -8.44 2.59
N TYR A 141 -12.18 -9.14 2.96
CA TYR A 141 -10.83 -8.62 2.83
C TYR A 141 -10.14 -9.15 1.56
N ARG A 142 -9.18 -8.37 1.08
CA ARG A 142 -8.30 -8.73 -0.03
C ARG A 142 -6.86 -8.39 0.33
N MET A 143 -5.93 -9.16 -0.19
CA MET A 143 -4.50 -8.88 -0.17
C MET A 143 -3.93 -9.01 -1.58
N ILE A 144 -3.16 -8.02 -2.01
CA ILE A 144 -2.24 -8.12 -3.13
C ILE A 144 -0.84 -8.12 -2.53
N GLY A 145 -0.14 -9.25 -2.65
CA GLY A 145 1.22 -9.41 -2.16
C GLY A 145 2.20 -9.58 -3.31
N ALA A 146 3.34 -8.93 -3.23
CA ALA A 146 4.44 -9.09 -4.17
C ALA A 146 5.69 -9.59 -3.45
N ILE A 147 6.42 -10.51 -4.09
CA ILE A 147 7.76 -10.95 -3.71
C ILE A 147 8.70 -10.52 -4.81
N VAL A 148 9.54 -9.56 -4.53
CA VAL A 148 10.62 -9.12 -5.42
C VAL A 148 11.85 -9.97 -5.12
N VAL A 149 12.35 -10.68 -6.13
CA VAL A 149 13.56 -11.50 -6.03
C VAL A 149 14.64 -10.83 -6.87
N THR A 150 15.65 -10.28 -6.19
CA THR A 150 16.83 -9.70 -6.84
C THR A 150 17.93 -10.73 -6.98
N ASP A 151 18.85 -10.54 -7.93
CA ASP A 151 19.98 -11.46 -8.14
C ASP A 151 20.92 -11.53 -6.92
N LYS A 152 21.33 -10.38 -6.36
CA LYS A 152 22.34 -10.31 -5.29
C LYS A 152 21.94 -9.51 -4.06
N LEU A 153 20.79 -8.82 -4.10
CA LEU A 153 20.36 -7.91 -3.03
C LEU A 153 19.23 -8.49 -2.15
N GLY A 154 18.98 -9.81 -2.28
CA GLY A 154 17.97 -10.51 -1.47
C GLY A 154 16.55 -10.42 -2.02
N GLN A 155 15.59 -10.69 -1.15
CA GLN A 155 14.18 -10.68 -1.47
C GLN A 155 13.46 -9.63 -0.63
N TYR A 156 12.34 -9.10 -1.17
CA TYR A 156 11.51 -8.12 -0.48
C TYR A 156 10.04 -8.48 -0.63
N PHE A 157 9.30 -8.29 0.46
CA PHE A 157 7.85 -8.39 0.47
C PHE A 157 7.23 -7.00 0.38
N ILE A 158 6.32 -6.81 -0.56
CA ILE A 158 5.44 -5.66 -0.65
C ILE A 158 4.01 -6.19 -0.54
N LYS A 159 3.29 -5.84 0.53
CA LYS A 159 1.92 -6.32 0.74
C LYS A 159 0.98 -5.16 0.94
N MET A 160 -0.13 -5.16 0.21
CA MET A 160 -1.29 -4.31 0.44
C MET A 160 -2.47 -5.18 0.84
N TYR A 161 -3.09 -4.92 1.98
CA TYR A 161 -4.24 -5.66 2.46
C TYR A 161 -5.21 -4.78 3.26
N GLY A 162 -6.49 -5.10 3.17
CA GLY A 162 -7.57 -4.33 3.77
C GLY A 162 -8.94 -4.75 3.24
N PRO A 163 -9.97 -3.92 3.44
CA PRO A 163 -11.28 -4.13 2.82
C PRO A 163 -11.15 -4.29 1.32
N LYS A 164 -11.91 -5.22 0.75
CA LYS A 164 -11.78 -5.62 -0.65
C LYS A 164 -11.94 -4.46 -1.63
N ALA A 165 -12.94 -3.59 -1.42
CA ALA A 165 -13.16 -2.45 -2.29
C ALA A 165 -12.02 -1.42 -2.19
N THR A 166 -11.47 -1.20 -0.98
CA THR A 166 -10.32 -0.31 -0.78
C THR A 166 -9.07 -0.85 -1.47
N VAL A 167 -8.79 -2.17 -1.38
CA VAL A 167 -7.66 -2.78 -2.11
C VAL A 167 -7.87 -2.72 -3.61
N GLU A 168 -9.10 -2.96 -4.11
CA GLU A 168 -9.46 -2.81 -5.52
C GLU A 168 -9.17 -1.42 -6.05
N LYS A 169 -9.64 -0.39 -5.35
CA LYS A 169 -9.40 1.02 -5.68
C LYS A 169 -7.92 1.35 -5.85
N ASN A 170 -7.06 0.73 -5.04
CA ASN A 170 -5.63 1.01 -5.01
C ASN A 170 -4.77 0.01 -5.82
N ALA A 171 -5.39 -0.99 -6.46
CA ALA A 171 -4.66 -2.06 -7.14
C ALA A 171 -3.78 -1.55 -8.30
N LYS A 172 -4.28 -0.57 -9.08
CA LYS A 172 -3.50 0.06 -10.16
C LYS A 172 -2.28 0.80 -9.61
N ALA A 173 -2.46 1.61 -8.58
CA ALA A 173 -1.37 2.36 -7.95
C ALA A 173 -0.32 1.42 -7.30
N PHE A 174 -0.75 0.28 -6.75
CA PHE A 174 0.15 -0.76 -6.26
C PHE A 174 0.98 -1.37 -7.40
N ARG A 175 0.37 -1.63 -8.56
CA ARG A 175 1.09 -2.12 -9.74
C ARG A 175 2.10 -1.08 -10.25
N GLU A 176 1.72 0.19 -10.34
CA GLU A 176 2.61 1.28 -10.75
C GLU A 176 3.81 1.43 -9.80
N MET A 177 3.61 1.23 -8.49
CA MET A 177 4.70 1.16 -7.52
C MET A 177 5.67 0.02 -7.84
N LEU A 178 5.18 -1.20 -8.13
CA LEU A 178 6.03 -2.33 -8.51
C LEU A 178 6.76 -2.08 -9.84
N ASP A 179 6.09 -1.51 -10.84
CA ASP A 179 6.66 -1.19 -12.15
C ASP A 179 7.74 -0.09 -12.05
N SER A 180 7.72 0.73 -11.00
CA SER A 180 8.73 1.75 -10.70
C SER A 180 10.01 1.21 -10.08
N LEU A 181 10.10 -0.11 -9.82
CA LEU A 181 11.26 -0.77 -9.22
C LEU A 181 12.53 -0.46 -10.01
N LYS A 182 13.56 -0.02 -9.29
CA LYS A 182 14.92 0.12 -9.79
C LYS A 182 15.85 -0.67 -8.90
N VAL A 183 16.71 -1.48 -9.51
CA VAL A 183 17.75 -2.24 -8.83
C VAL A 183 19.09 -1.82 -9.41
N ALA A 184 19.98 -1.30 -8.56
CA ALA A 184 21.31 -0.95 -8.98
C ALA A 184 22.06 -2.21 -9.44
N LYS A 185 22.71 -2.13 -10.58
CA LYS A 185 23.62 -3.20 -11.01
C LYS A 185 24.75 -3.32 -9.97
N ALA A 186 25.10 -4.55 -9.60
CA ALA A 186 26.30 -4.77 -8.80
C ALA A 186 27.50 -4.20 -9.59
N ALA A 187 28.33 -3.39 -8.91
CA ALA A 187 29.64 -3.06 -9.48
C ALA A 187 30.41 -4.39 -9.63
N GLU A 188 30.92 -4.66 -10.82
CA GLU A 188 31.80 -5.78 -11.11
C GLU A 188 33.13 -5.63 -10.36
#